data_2cfdc62367eed35ad182d48e8f00fc35
#
_entry.id   2cfdc62367eed35ad182d48e8f00fc35
#
_cell.length_a   1.000
_cell.length_b   1.000
_cell.length_c   1.000
_cell.angle_alpha   90.00
_cell.angle_beta   90.00
_cell.angle_gamma   90.00
#
_symmetry.space_group_name_H-M   'P 1'
#
loop_
_entity.id
_entity.type
_entity.pdbx_description
1 polymer ?
#
loop_
_entity_poly.entity_id
_entity_poly.type
_entity_poly.pdbx_seq_one_letter_code
_entity_poly.pdbx_strand_id
1 'polypeptide(L)'
;MVKIKYPIIAVLIVAIGLLAKAFLFPSEDKKVKRQFALLSEWVSKDPGESTFTLAHNVKSIGALFAENCDLKTPVHSLSGSYTREEITGIALQGRTQFLSLSLKFYDLQISFPEKGVANVTLTGKLTGKSTFGEYVDETRELECLLKKSEKKWLFSQFEVVEVLRK
;
A
#
# COMPACT_ATOMS: atom_id res chain seq x y z
N MET A 1 -47.59 13.41 31.24
CA MET A 1 -46.27 12.66 31.36
C MET A 1 -45.78 12.10 30.02
N VAL A 2 -45.59 12.91 28.96
CA VAL A 2 -45.19 12.46 27.62
C VAL A 2 -44.02 13.26 27.04
N LYS A 3 -43.38 14.18 27.76
CA LYS A 3 -42.39 15.12 27.20
C LYS A 3 -40.91 14.66 27.23
N ILE A 4 -40.60 13.53 27.86
CA ILE A 4 -39.17 13.07 28.01
C ILE A 4 -38.75 12.11 26.91
N LYS A 5 -39.66 11.51 26.15
CA LYS A 5 -39.32 10.50 25.13
C LYS A 5 -38.69 11.10 23.86
N TYR A 6 -39.09 12.29 23.46
CA TYR A 6 -38.61 12.94 22.23
C TYR A 6 -37.11 13.32 22.26
N PRO A 7 -36.56 13.91 23.34
CA PRO A 7 -35.12 14.22 23.38
C PRO A 7 -34.25 12.99 23.40
N ILE A 8 -34.69 11.90 24.02
CA ILE A 8 -33.94 10.62 24.04
C ILE A 8 -33.89 10.03 22.63
N ILE A 9 -34.98 10.04 21.88
CA ILE A 9 -35.01 9.56 20.49
C ILE A 9 -34.12 10.42 19.60
N ALA A 10 -34.11 11.74 19.77
CA ALA A 10 -33.22 12.63 19.01
C ALA A 10 -31.77 12.37 19.27
N VAL A 11 -31.35 12.15 20.54
CA VAL A 11 -29.97 11.78 20.91
C VAL A 11 -29.59 10.42 20.32
N LEU A 12 -30.50 9.46 20.32
CA LEU A 12 -30.24 8.12 19.76
C LEU A 12 -30.06 8.19 18.23
N ILE A 13 -30.82 8.97 17.51
CA ILE A 13 -30.70 9.19 16.05
C ILE A 13 -29.37 9.87 15.74
N VAL A 14 -28.96 10.88 16.51
CA VAL A 14 -27.68 11.56 16.34
C VAL A 14 -26.51 10.59 16.63
N ALA A 15 -26.60 9.79 17.70
CA ALA A 15 -25.59 8.80 18.04
C ALA A 15 -25.45 7.71 16.94
N ILE A 16 -26.57 7.20 16.42
CA ILE A 16 -26.58 6.24 15.30
C ILE A 16 -26.00 6.89 14.04
N GLY A 17 -26.32 8.14 13.74
CA GLY A 17 -25.78 8.88 12.60
C GLY A 17 -24.25 9.08 12.69
N LEU A 18 -23.73 9.39 13.88
CA LEU A 18 -22.27 9.52 14.12
C LEU A 18 -21.56 8.17 14.04
N LEU A 19 -22.15 7.11 14.59
CA LEU A 19 -21.62 5.76 14.46
C LEU A 19 -21.64 5.29 12.99
N ALA A 20 -22.73 5.50 12.28
CA ALA A 20 -22.82 5.17 10.85
C ALA A 20 -21.78 5.92 10.04
N LYS A 21 -21.53 7.21 10.31
CA LYS A 21 -20.49 8.00 9.65
C LYS A 21 -19.10 7.43 9.93
N ALA A 22 -18.80 7.02 11.15
CA ALA A 22 -17.52 6.44 11.54
C ALA A 22 -17.28 5.05 10.91
N PHE A 23 -18.35 4.25 10.74
CA PHE A 23 -18.27 2.91 10.15
C PHE A 23 -18.33 2.91 8.62
N LEU A 24 -19.14 3.78 8.01
CA LEU A 24 -19.37 3.82 6.57
C LEU A 24 -18.30 4.63 5.81
N PHE A 25 -17.61 5.55 6.48
CA PHE A 25 -16.55 6.38 5.89
C PHE A 25 -15.23 6.12 6.62
N PRO A 26 -14.42 5.16 6.14
CA PRO A 26 -13.10 4.92 6.73
C PRO A 26 -12.27 6.21 6.68
N SER A 27 -11.56 6.49 7.78
CA SER A 27 -10.65 7.62 7.87
C SER A 27 -9.60 7.57 6.75
N GLU A 28 -9.05 8.71 6.35
CA GLU A 28 -8.00 8.77 5.32
C GLU A 28 -6.79 7.91 5.71
N ASP A 29 -6.43 7.85 7.00
CA ASP A 29 -5.41 6.97 7.54
C ASP A 29 -5.68 5.47 7.21
N LYS A 30 -6.90 5.00 7.44
CA LYS A 30 -7.29 3.62 7.09
C LYS A 30 -7.22 3.35 5.59
N LYS A 31 -7.56 4.35 4.76
CA LYS A 31 -7.48 4.21 3.31
C LYS A 31 -6.05 4.12 2.82
N VAL A 32 -5.14 4.92 3.39
CA VAL A 32 -3.70 4.86 3.08
C VAL A 32 -3.12 3.52 3.53
N LYS A 33 -3.38 3.07 4.76
CA LYS A 33 -2.94 1.75 5.26
C LYS A 33 -3.40 0.61 4.36
N ARG A 34 -4.62 0.71 3.83
CA ARG A 34 -5.15 -0.30 2.90
C ARG A 34 -4.32 -0.41 1.61
N GLN A 35 -3.73 0.69 1.09
CA GLN A 35 -2.88 0.62 -0.10
C GLN A 35 -1.64 -0.26 0.16
N PHE A 36 -1.02 -0.12 1.33
CA PHE A 36 0.12 -0.97 1.72
C PHE A 36 -0.31 -2.44 1.92
N ALA A 37 -1.47 -2.67 2.53
CA ALA A 37 -2.00 -4.03 2.68
C ALA A 37 -2.24 -4.69 1.31
N LEU A 38 -2.82 -3.98 0.35
CA LEU A 38 -3.03 -4.47 -1.02
C LEU A 38 -1.71 -4.69 -1.75
N LEU A 39 -0.74 -3.78 -1.60
CA LEU A 39 0.59 -3.95 -2.18
C LEU A 39 1.29 -5.19 -1.61
N SER A 40 1.22 -5.39 -0.28
CA SER A 40 1.73 -6.58 0.40
C SER A 40 1.09 -7.86 -0.15
N GLU A 41 -0.24 -7.89 -0.26
CA GLU A 41 -1.01 -9.03 -0.76
C GLU A 41 -0.64 -9.36 -2.22
N TRP A 42 -0.64 -8.37 -3.11
CA TRP A 42 -0.43 -8.62 -4.54
C TRP A 42 1.03 -8.82 -4.93
N VAL A 43 1.99 -8.31 -4.17
CA VAL A 43 3.41 -8.63 -4.35
C VAL A 43 3.73 -10.03 -3.86
N SER A 44 3.09 -10.48 -2.77
CA SER A 44 3.33 -11.83 -2.24
C SER A 44 2.86 -12.92 -3.23
N LYS A 45 3.57 -14.05 -3.23
CA LYS A 45 3.38 -15.14 -4.17
C LYS A 45 3.57 -16.48 -3.48
N ASP A 46 2.61 -17.38 -3.63
CA ASP A 46 2.71 -18.77 -3.19
C ASP A 46 3.32 -19.66 -4.28
N PRO A 47 3.99 -20.76 -3.90
CA PRO A 47 4.43 -21.75 -4.87
C PRO A 47 3.26 -22.33 -5.67
N GLY A 48 3.42 -22.41 -6.99
CA GLY A 48 2.38 -22.95 -7.86
C GLY A 48 1.28 -21.94 -8.26
N GLU A 49 1.52 -20.67 -8.07
CA GLU A 49 0.60 -19.62 -8.54
C GLU A 49 0.27 -19.78 -10.02
N SER A 50 -1.03 -19.70 -10.36
CA SER A 50 -1.50 -19.80 -11.74
C SER A 50 -1.10 -18.57 -12.57
N THR A 51 -0.96 -18.72 -13.88
CA THR A 51 -0.70 -17.61 -14.80
C THR A 51 -1.79 -16.55 -14.73
N PHE A 52 -3.05 -16.95 -14.51
CA PHE A 52 -4.17 -16.03 -14.35
C PHE A 52 -4.02 -15.18 -13.08
N THR A 53 -3.69 -15.80 -11.96
CA THR A 53 -3.44 -15.11 -10.68
C THR A 53 -2.25 -14.15 -10.79
N LEU A 54 -1.16 -14.59 -11.44
CA LEU A 54 0.00 -13.73 -11.70
C LEU A 54 -0.40 -12.49 -12.50
N ALA A 55 -1.12 -12.66 -13.61
CA ALA A 55 -1.53 -11.54 -14.46
C ALA A 55 -2.47 -10.57 -13.71
N HIS A 56 -3.41 -11.10 -12.92
CA HIS A 56 -4.32 -10.31 -12.10
C HIS A 56 -3.54 -9.49 -11.06
N ASN A 57 -2.65 -10.11 -10.29
CA ASN A 57 -1.90 -9.45 -9.23
C ASN A 57 -0.96 -8.37 -9.78
N VAL A 58 -0.26 -8.66 -10.87
CA VAL A 58 0.66 -7.70 -11.52
C VAL A 58 -0.11 -6.47 -12.02
N LYS A 59 -1.25 -6.65 -12.68
CA LYS A 59 -2.13 -5.55 -13.09
C LYS A 59 -2.65 -4.76 -11.89
N SER A 60 -3.00 -5.44 -10.83
CA SER A 60 -3.49 -4.83 -9.58
C SER A 60 -2.41 -4.03 -8.87
N ILE A 61 -1.14 -4.50 -8.86
CA ILE A 61 0.00 -3.74 -8.37
C ILE A 61 0.12 -2.42 -9.12
N GLY A 62 0.14 -2.43 -10.46
CA GLY A 62 0.21 -1.22 -11.26
C GLY A 62 -0.90 -0.21 -10.93
N ALA A 63 -2.11 -0.69 -10.67
CA ALA A 63 -3.26 0.16 -10.32
C ALA A 63 -3.14 0.89 -8.99
N LEU A 64 -2.21 0.50 -8.10
CA LEU A 64 -1.91 1.22 -6.85
C LEU A 64 -1.04 2.47 -7.08
N PHE A 65 -0.38 2.58 -8.21
CA PHE A 65 0.54 3.67 -8.51
C PHE A 65 -0.14 4.77 -9.35
N ALA A 66 0.33 5.98 -9.19
CA ALA A 66 -0.05 7.10 -10.05
C ALA A 66 0.37 6.83 -11.50
N GLU A 67 -0.10 7.63 -12.43
CA GLU A 67 0.28 7.53 -13.84
C GLU A 67 1.81 7.63 -14.02
N ASN A 68 2.44 8.49 -13.23
CA ASN A 68 3.90 8.58 -13.09
C ASN A 68 4.24 8.47 -11.59
N CYS A 69 5.22 7.64 -11.26
CA CYS A 69 5.72 7.43 -9.92
C CYS A 69 7.25 7.47 -9.90
N ASP A 70 7.81 8.22 -8.96
CA ASP A 70 9.25 8.28 -8.76
C ASP A 70 9.70 7.14 -7.86
N LEU A 71 10.51 6.23 -8.40
CA LEU A 71 11.17 5.18 -7.63
C LEU A 71 12.58 5.63 -7.29
N LYS A 72 12.97 5.51 -6.03
CA LYS A 72 14.32 5.74 -5.56
C LYS A 72 14.79 4.50 -4.80
N THR A 73 15.86 3.92 -5.26
CA THR A 73 16.41 2.70 -4.67
C THR A 73 17.93 2.82 -4.56
N PRO A 74 18.59 2.05 -3.64
CA PRO A 74 20.05 1.97 -3.60
C PRO A 74 20.63 1.42 -4.92
N VAL A 75 19.83 0.70 -5.69
CA VAL A 75 20.21 0.19 -7.01
C VAL A 75 19.92 1.29 -8.04
N HIS A 76 20.96 2.01 -8.44
CA HIS A 76 20.84 3.15 -9.37
C HIS A 76 20.09 2.85 -10.66
N SER A 77 20.18 1.61 -11.17
CA SER A 77 19.48 1.18 -12.38
C SER A 77 17.95 1.13 -12.25
N LEU A 78 17.44 1.14 -11.01
CA LEU A 78 16.01 1.13 -10.71
C LEU A 78 15.51 2.46 -10.15
N SER A 79 16.36 3.49 -10.12
CA SER A 79 15.94 4.83 -9.69
C SER A 79 15.55 5.66 -10.91
N GLY A 80 14.37 6.28 -10.85
CA GLY A 80 13.84 7.10 -11.94
C GLY A 80 12.33 7.32 -11.82
N SER A 81 11.78 8.04 -12.78
CA SER A 81 10.34 8.23 -12.92
C SER A 81 9.79 7.17 -13.87
N TYR A 82 8.80 6.44 -13.43
CA TYR A 82 8.20 5.31 -14.14
C TYR A 82 6.72 5.51 -14.34
N THR A 83 6.24 5.13 -15.50
CA THR A 83 4.82 5.02 -15.78
C THR A 83 4.22 3.81 -15.05
N ARG A 84 2.91 3.81 -14.92
CA ARG A 84 2.17 2.66 -14.35
C ARG A 84 2.45 1.35 -15.08
N GLU A 85 2.57 1.42 -16.41
CA GLU A 85 2.86 0.27 -17.27
C GLU A 85 4.27 -0.27 -17.02
N GLU A 86 5.25 0.61 -16.87
CA GLU A 86 6.63 0.21 -16.54
C GLU A 86 6.71 -0.42 -15.15
N ILE A 87 6.00 0.12 -14.14
CA ILE A 87 5.91 -0.48 -12.81
C ILE A 87 5.26 -1.86 -12.88
N THR A 88 4.22 -2.01 -13.70
CA THR A 88 3.57 -3.31 -13.95
C THR A 88 4.56 -4.31 -14.55
N GLY A 89 5.39 -3.87 -15.48
CA GLY A 89 6.47 -4.68 -16.08
C GLY A 89 7.54 -5.09 -15.06
N ILE A 90 7.98 -4.15 -14.22
CA ILE A 90 8.94 -4.42 -13.12
C ILE A 90 8.37 -5.44 -12.13
N ALA A 91 7.09 -5.29 -11.76
CA ALA A 91 6.41 -6.22 -10.86
C ALA A 91 6.30 -7.63 -11.48
N LEU A 92 6.00 -7.74 -12.77
CA LEU A 92 5.97 -9.02 -13.49
C LEU A 92 7.35 -9.67 -13.48
N GLN A 93 8.38 -8.93 -13.88
CA GLN A 93 9.76 -9.42 -13.90
C GLN A 93 10.21 -9.87 -12.51
N GLY A 94 9.99 -9.06 -11.49
CA GLY A 94 10.33 -9.39 -10.11
C GLY A 94 9.64 -10.67 -9.64
N ARG A 95 8.31 -10.77 -9.79
CA ARG A 95 7.55 -11.94 -9.34
C ARG A 95 7.94 -13.24 -10.07
N THR A 96 8.30 -13.17 -11.36
CA THR A 96 8.70 -14.36 -12.13
C THR A 96 10.06 -14.92 -11.71
N GLN A 97 10.90 -14.13 -11.07
CA GLN A 97 12.21 -14.59 -10.54
C GLN A 97 12.08 -15.37 -9.23
N PHE A 98 10.89 -15.43 -8.62
CA PHE A 98 10.67 -16.11 -7.34
C PHE A 98 9.69 -17.26 -7.46
N LEU A 99 9.99 -18.35 -6.75
CA LEU A 99 9.07 -19.47 -6.51
C LEU A 99 8.03 -19.10 -5.45
N SER A 100 8.50 -18.43 -4.38
CA SER A 100 7.67 -17.87 -3.32
C SER A 100 8.20 -16.50 -2.93
N LEU A 101 7.31 -15.58 -2.59
CA LEU A 101 7.65 -14.22 -2.20
C LEU A 101 6.65 -13.73 -1.15
N SER A 102 7.14 -13.08 -0.11
CA SER A 102 6.31 -12.46 0.92
C SER A 102 6.83 -11.05 1.19
N LEU A 103 5.96 -10.07 1.00
CA LEU A 103 6.22 -8.68 1.36
C LEU A 103 5.35 -8.33 2.57
N LYS A 104 5.95 -7.78 3.62
CA LYS A 104 5.23 -7.32 4.82
C LYS A 104 5.68 -5.92 5.17
N PHE A 105 4.76 -5.14 5.70
CA PHE A 105 5.01 -3.78 6.16
C PHE A 105 4.74 -3.66 7.65
N TYR A 106 5.60 -2.91 8.34
CA TYR A 106 5.56 -2.70 9.79
C TYR A 106 5.77 -1.20 10.08
N ASP A 107 5.37 -0.77 11.27
CA ASP A 107 5.66 0.54 11.84
C ASP A 107 5.24 1.72 10.95
N LEU A 108 4.09 1.61 10.29
CA LEU A 108 3.58 2.65 9.41
C LEU A 108 3.28 3.93 10.21
N GLN A 109 4.01 5.00 9.92
CA GLN A 109 3.78 6.34 10.41
C GLN A 109 3.28 7.20 9.26
N ILE A 110 2.05 7.68 9.38
CA ILE A 110 1.35 8.44 8.33
C ILE A 110 1.17 9.87 8.79
N SER A 111 1.56 10.81 7.95
CA SER A 111 1.30 12.23 8.12
C SER A 111 0.61 12.81 6.87
N PHE A 112 -0.23 13.80 7.08
CA PHE A 112 -0.97 14.49 6.01
C PHE A 112 -0.53 15.95 6.00
N PRO A 113 0.56 16.30 5.28
CA PRO A 113 1.07 17.67 5.24
C PRO A 113 0.07 18.65 4.60
N GLU A 114 -0.74 18.15 3.66
CA GLU A 114 -1.81 18.90 3.02
C GLU A 114 -2.95 17.97 2.58
N LYS A 115 -4.08 18.57 2.19
CA LYS A 115 -5.24 17.80 1.74
C LYS A 115 -4.91 17.01 0.46
N GLY A 116 -5.10 15.70 0.51
CA GLY A 116 -4.86 14.82 -0.63
C GLY A 116 -3.42 14.38 -0.80
N VAL A 117 -2.53 14.67 0.17
CA VAL A 117 -1.16 14.20 0.22
C VAL A 117 -0.90 13.47 1.52
N ALA A 118 -0.30 12.30 1.45
CA ALA A 118 0.11 11.51 2.60
C ALA A 118 1.60 11.15 2.46
N ASN A 119 2.39 11.47 3.48
CA ASN A 119 3.74 10.96 3.66
C ASN A 119 3.69 9.78 4.60
N VAL A 120 4.35 8.69 4.23
CA VAL A 120 4.40 7.45 5.01
C VAL A 120 5.83 6.99 5.15
N THR A 121 6.28 6.82 6.40
CA THR A 121 7.53 6.12 6.73
C THR A 121 7.18 4.78 7.33
N LEU A 122 7.91 3.74 6.96
CA LEU A 122 7.60 2.37 7.38
C LEU A 122 8.80 1.45 7.19
N THR A 123 8.71 0.27 7.78
CA THR A 123 9.66 -0.82 7.56
C THR A 123 9.05 -1.84 6.60
N GLY A 124 9.73 -2.15 5.50
CA GLY A 124 9.39 -3.22 4.57
C GLY A 124 10.28 -4.44 4.80
N LYS A 125 9.68 -5.61 4.88
CA LYS A 125 10.38 -6.90 4.92
C LYS A 125 9.97 -7.75 3.73
N LEU A 126 10.95 -8.09 2.91
CA LEU A 126 10.81 -8.97 1.76
C LEU A 126 11.52 -10.30 2.05
N THR A 127 10.78 -11.40 2.00
CA THR A 127 11.34 -12.75 2.12
C THR A 127 10.88 -13.59 0.94
N GLY A 128 11.72 -14.54 0.51
CA GLY A 128 11.33 -15.39 -0.62
C GLY A 128 12.39 -16.42 -0.98
N LYS A 129 12.00 -17.28 -1.92
CA LYS A 129 12.90 -18.25 -2.55
C LYS A 129 12.92 -17.99 -4.04
N SER A 130 14.10 -17.70 -4.59
CA SER A 130 14.26 -17.48 -6.02
C SER A 130 14.08 -18.78 -6.82
N THR A 131 13.86 -18.64 -8.13
CA THR A 131 13.82 -19.79 -9.06
C THR A 131 15.16 -20.52 -9.15
N PHE A 132 16.26 -19.88 -8.75
CA PHE A 132 17.61 -20.48 -8.67
C PHE A 132 17.89 -21.15 -7.33
N GLY A 133 16.93 -21.15 -6.39
CA GLY A 133 17.03 -21.78 -5.08
C GLY A 133 17.60 -20.90 -3.97
N GLU A 134 17.97 -19.68 -4.26
CA GLU A 134 18.50 -18.72 -3.28
C GLU A 134 17.37 -18.17 -2.39
N TYR A 135 17.68 -17.97 -1.11
CA TYR A 135 16.76 -17.33 -0.17
C TYR A 135 17.08 -15.84 -0.03
N VAL A 136 16.04 -15.04 -0.07
CA VAL A 136 16.08 -13.59 0.17
C VAL A 136 15.40 -13.30 1.49
N ASP A 137 16.04 -12.54 2.37
CA ASP A 137 15.47 -11.96 3.59
C ASP A 137 16.03 -10.54 3.75
N GLU A 138 15.31 -9.57 3.24
CA GLU A 138 15.70 -8.18 3.21
C GLU A 138 14.73 -7.33 4.02
N THR A 139 15.27 -6.51 4.91
CA THR A 139 14.51 -5.52 5.68
C THR A 139 15.08 -4.14 5.38
N ARG A 140 14.21 -3.21 5.00
CA ARG A 140 14.58 -1.84 4.63
C ARG A 140 13.59 -0.83 5.21
N GLU A 141 14.07 0.36 5.48
CA GLU A 141 13.22 1.51 5.72
C GLU A 141 12.73 2.07 4.39
N LEU A 142 11.49 2.48 4.36
CA LEU A 142 10.81 3.00 3.18
C LEU A 142 10.20 4.35 3.48
N GLU A 143 10.28 5.25 2.51
CA GLU A 143 9.56 6.51 2.50
C GLU A 143 8.67 6.58 1.27
N CYS A 144 7.39 6.80 1.48
CA CYS A 144 6.40 6.82 0.40
C CYS A 144 5.59 8.11 0.43
N LEU A 145 5.36 8.67 -0.75
CA LEU A 145 4.40 9.74 -0.96
C LEU A 145 3.19 9.18 -1.70
N LEU A 146 2.00 9.36 -1.12
CA LEU A 146 0.75 9.03 -1.79
C LEU A 146 -0.02 10.31 -2.09
N LYS A 147 -0.63 10.36 -3.26
CA LYS A 147 -1.53 11.42 -3.68
C LYS A 147 -2.93 10.87 -3.90
N LYS A 148 -3.92 11.65 -3.48
CA LYS A 148 -5.32 11.30 -3.66
C LYS A 148 -5.77 11.78 -5.03
N SER A 149 -6.11 10.84 -5.91
CA SER A 149 -6.75 11.10 -7.18
C SER A 149 -8.20 10.65 -7.09
N GLU A 150 -9.14 11.58 -7.26
CA GLU A 150 -10.57 11.36 -7.06
C GLU A 150 -10.87 10.82 -5.63
N LYS A 151 -11.12 9.51 -5.50
CA LYS A 151 -11.42 8.85 -4.20
C LYS A 151 -10.35 7.85 -3.78
N LYS A 152 -9.28 7.67 -4.60
CA LYS A 152 -8.23 6.66 -4.39
C LYS A 152 -6.92 7.32 -4.00
N TRP A 153 -6.22 6.69 -3.08
CA TRP A 153 -4.84 7.02 -2.75
C TRP A 153 -3.92 6.22 -3.67
N LEU A 154 -2.96 6.88 -4.32
CA LEU A 154 -2.04 6.26 -5.28
C LEU A 154 -0.60 6.60 -4.87
N PHE A 155 0.29 5.63 -4.96
CA PHE A 155 1.73 5.86 -4.78
C PHE A 155 2.25 6.77 -5.89
N SER A 156 2.81 7.92 -5.52
CA SER A 156 3.45 8.86 -6.44
C SER A 156 4.96 8.94 -6.25
N GLN A 157 5.46 8.50 -5.10
CA GLN A 157 6.89 8.28 -4.85
C GLN A 157 7.05 7.08 -3.93
N PHE A 158 8.07 6.28 -4.21
CA PHE A 158 8.46 5.13 -3.40
C PHE A 158 9.97 5.11 -3.28
N GLU A 159 10.48 5.29 -2.08
CA GLU A 159 11.89 5.39 -1.80
C GLU A 159 12.31 4.29 -0.82
N VAL A 160 13.35 3.53 -1.20
CA VAL A 160 14.03 2.58 -0.31
C VAL A 160 15.21 3.31 0.30
N VAL A 161 15.13 3.59 1.61
CA VAL A 161 16.19 4.29 2.33
C VAL A 161 17.35 3.35 2.58
N GLU A 162 18.55 3.78 2.21
CA GLU A 162 19.77 3.04 2.53
C GLU A 162 20.08 3.17 4.01
N VAL A 163 19.90 2.08 4.76
CA VAL A 163 20.31 2.05 6.16
C VAL A 163 21.83 2.03 6.20
N LEU A 164 22.43 3.17 6.52
CA LEU A 164 23.85 3.22 6.85
C LEU A 164 24.09 2.33 8.08
N ARG A 165 24.63 1.14 7.86
CA ARG A 165 25.13 0.32 8.96
C ARG A 165 26.27 1.07 9.63
N LYS A 166 26.03 1.51 10.89
CA LYS A 166 27.10 1.99 11.77
C LYS A 166 27.98 0.83 12.20
#